data_19ff621bad68e50708823e7203ab75c6
#
_entry.id   19ff621bad68e50708823e7203ab75c6
#
_cell.length_a   1.000
_cell.length_b   1.000
_cell.length_c   1.000
_cell.angle_alpha   90.00
_cell.angle_beta   90.00
_cell.angle_gamma   90.00
#
_symmetry.space_group_name_H-M   'P 1'
#
loop_
_entity.id
_entity.type
_entity.pdbx_description
1 polymer ?
#
loop_
_entity_poly.entity_id
_entity_poly.type
_entity_poly.pdbx_seq_one_letter_code
_entity_poly.pdbx_strand_id
1 'polypeptide(L)'
;ENTVDRIVKASDKQLKVGFSPEEEKRLKEILLGLKGSVAGRFMWQLGTKTIDRLGLMSLQNCAFTVVNEPIRPFTWAMDALMLGSGVGYNIQREYVYELPKLKRKVRIVRKDTNDADFIVPDSREGWVKLLRKTLESHFITGEGFTYSTICVRGKGTPIKGFGGVASGPEELCWGIREISKL
;
A
#
# COMPACT_ATOMS: atom_id res chain seq x y z
N GLU A 1 19.17 -22.21 9.43
CA GLU A 1 18.91 -22.14 10.88
C GLU A 1 18.47 -20.74 11.28
N ASN A 2 19.29 -19.71 11.05
CA ASN A 2 18.96 -18.33 11.44
C ASN A 2 17.60 -17.79 10.89
N THR A 3 17.21 -18.19 9.68
CA THR A 3 15.93 -17.77 9.12
C THR A 3 14.74 -18.43 9.83
N VAL A 4 14.85 -19.71 10.15
CA VAL A 4 13.81 -20.45 10.86
C VAL A 4 13.64 -19.90 12.28
N ASP A 5 14.74 -19.68 13.00
CA ASP A 5 14.70 -19.10 14.35
C ASP A 5 14.09 -17.69 14.35
N ARG A 6 14.42 -16.87 13.34
CA ARG A 6 13.84 -15.54 13.18
C ARG A 6 12.32 -15.62 12.95
N ILE A 7 11.86 -16.52 12.07
CA ILE A 7 10.43 -16.70 11.78
C ILE A 7 9.67 -17.14 13.04
N VAL A 8 10.16 -18.15 13.74
CA VAL A 8 9.49 -18.69 14.93
C VAL A 8 9.40 -17.64 16.02
N LYS A 9 10.51 -16.96 16.36
CA LYS A 9 10.53 -15.87 17.34
C LYS A 9 9.65 -14.70 16.95
N ALA A 10 9.62 -14.34 15.66
CA ALA A 10 8.80 -13.25 15.19
C ALA A 10 7.32 -13.61 15.13
N SER A 11 6.97 -14.85 14.84
CA SER A 11 5.58 -15.33 14.93
C SER A 11 5.04 -15.15 16.36
N ASP A 12 5.84 -15.45 17.35
CA ASP A 12 5.43 -15.23 18.73
C ASP A 12 5.34 -13.74 19.08
N LYS A 13 6.37 -12.97 18.76
CA LYS A 13 6.47 -11.56 19.15
C LYS A 13 5.55 -10.64 18.34
N GLN A 14 5.50 -10.79 17.01
CA GLN A 14 4.78 -9.87 16.11
C GLN A 14 3.35 -10.32 15.83
N LEU A 15 3.11 -11.64 15.74
CA LEU A 15 1.79 -12.20 15.48
C LEU A 15 1.07 -12.66 16.76
N LYS A 16 1.77 -12.66 17.91
CA LYS A 16 1.23 -13.03 19.24
C LYS A 16 0.61 -14.43 19.23
N VAL A 17 1.29 -15.39 18.61
CA VAL A 17 0.78 -16.77 18.50
C VAL A 17 0.79 -17.48 19.84
N GLY A 18 1.80 -17.25 20.69
CA GLY A 18 1.91 -17.87 22.02
C GLY A 18 2.26 -19.35 21.95
N PHE A 19 3.29 -19.72 21.19
CA PHE A 19 3.72 -21.13 21.09
C PHE A 19 4.18 -21.68 22.44
N SER A 20 3.78 -22.92 22.75
CA SER A 20 4.44 -23.72 23.77
C SER A 20 5.86 -24.13 23.32
N PRO A 21 6.77 -24.48 24.25
CA PRO A 21 8.11 -24.94 23.88
C PRO A 21 8.13 -26.16 22.94
N GLU A 22 7.16 -27.05 23.09
CA GLU A 22 6.99 -28.23 22.23
C GLU A 22 6.56 -27.86 20.82
N GLU A 23 5.62 -26.93 20.69
CA GLU A 23 5.15 -26.41 19.41
C GLU A 23 6.26 -25.65 18.67
N GLU A 24 7.00 -24.80 19.38
CA GLU A 24 8.16 -24.10 18.84
C GLU A 24 9.21 -25.08 18.28
N LYS A 25 9.57 -26.09 19.07
CA LYS A 25 10.51 -27.14 18.68
C LYS A 25 10.01 -27.88 17.45
N ARG A 26 8.75 -28.33 17.46
CA ARG A 26 8.15 -29.06 16.34
C ARG A 26 8.08 -28.22 15.07
N LEU A 27 7.73 -26.95 15.17
CA LEU A 27 7.70 -26.04 14.02
C LEU A 27 9.10 -25.88 13.40
N LYS A 28 10.14 -25.72 14.23
CA LYS A 28 11.54 -25.68 13.79
C LYS A 28 11.95 -26.97 13.07
N GLU A 29 11.61 -28.12 13.60
CA GLU A 29 11.90 -29.42 12.99
C GLU A 29 11.23 -29.60 11.64
N ILE A 30 9.97 -29.13 11.48
CA ILE A 30 9.24 -29.16 10.22
C ILE A 30 9.92 -28.27 9.17
N LEU A 31 10.25 -27.04 9.54
CA LEU A 31 10.83 -26.05 8.63
C LEU A 31 12.28 -26.40 8.24
N LEU A 32 13.10 -26.81 9.19
CA LEU A 32 14.48 -27.26 8.94
C LEU A 32 14.55 -28.56 8.17
N GLY A 33 13.65 -29.48 8.44
CA GLY A 33 13.53 -30.75 7.72
C GLY A 33 12.87 -30.65 6.35
N LEU A 34 12.49 -29.45 5.89
CA LEU A 34 11.78 -29.18 4.63
C LEU A 34 10.50 -30.01 4.46
N LYS A 35 9.88 -30.42 5.58
CA LYS A 35 8.59 -31.13 5.60
C LYS A 35 7.39 -30.21 5.41
N GLY A 36 7.61 -28.90 5.56
CA GLY A 36 6.66 -27.84 5.35
C GLY A 36 7.36 -26.51 5.18
N SER A 37 6.63 -25.51 4.73
CA SER A 37 7.13 -24.15 4.56
C SER A 37 6.06 -23.13 4.92
N VAL A 38 6.49 -21.95 5.32
CA VAL A 38 5.63 -20.77 5.40
C VAL A 38 5.60 -20.04 4.05
N ALA A 39 4.63 -19.14 3.85
CA ALA A 39 4.57 -18.32 2.65
C ALA A 39 5.88 -17.54 2.43
N GLY A 40 6.29 -17.37 1.17
CA GLY A 40 7.58 -16.76 0.82
C GLY A 40 7.82 -15.40 1.47
N ARG A 41 6.80 -14.56 1.60
CA ARG A 41 6.91 -13.26 2.28
C ARG A 41 7.18 -13.39 3.78
N PHE A 42 6.63 -14.39 4.43
CA PHE A 42 6.99 -14.70 5.82
C PHE A 42 8.46 -15.09 5.92
N MET A 43 8.96 -15.89 4.95
CA MET A 43 10.35 -16.31 4.97
C MET A 43 11.33 -15.15 4.88
N TRP A 44 11.08 -14.15 4.05
CA TRP A 44 12.04 -13.05 3.90
C TRP A 44 11.71 -11.79 4.69
N GLN A 45 10.46 -11.55 5.10
CA GLN A 45 10.08 -10.31 5.77
C GLN A 45 9.81 -10.44 7.27
N LEU A 46 9.16 -11.54 7.72
CA LEU A 46 8.75 -11.68 9.11
C LEU A 46 9.96 -11.62 10.05
N GLY A 47 9.88 -10.78 11.09
CA GLY A 47 10.97 -10.56 12.03
C GLY A 47 12.11 -9.67 11.51
N THR A 48 11.90 -8.93 10.43
CA THR A 48 12.86 -7.96 9.91
C THR A 48 12.38 -6.52 10.15
N LYS A 49 13.29 -5.57 10.02
CA LYS A 49 12.97 -4.13 10.06
C LYS A 49 11.96 -3.70 8.98
N THR A 50 11.76 -4.50 7.93
CA THR A 50 10.75 -4.25 6.89
C THR A 50 9.36 -4.31 7.50
N ILE A 51 9.06 -5.33 8.32
CA ILE A 51 7.77 -5.44 9.00
C ILE A 51 7.57 -4.34 10.03
N ASP A 52 8.62 -3.99 10.78
CA ASP A 52 8.54 -2.89 11.76
C ASP A 52 8.16 -1.56 11.10
N ARG A 53 8.60 -1.34 9.85
CA ARG A 53 8.36 -0.11 9.09
C ARG A 53 7.08 -0.14 8.26
N LEU A 54 6.78 -1.26 7.61
CA LEU A 54 5.68 -1.36 6.65
C LEU A 54 4.41 -1.98 7.24
N GLY A 55 4.53 -2.62 8.39
CA GLY A 55 3.44 -3.34 9.04
C GLY A 55 3.18 -4.73 8.42
N LEU A 56 2.29 -5.47 9.08
CA LEU A 56 1.95 -6.85 8.69
C LEU A 56 1.22 -6.94 7.33
N MET A 57 0.65 -5.84 6.84
CA MET A 57 0.01 -5.82 5.51
C MET A 57 0.98 -6.17 4.39
N SER A 58 2.29 -5.90 4.56
CA SER A 58 3.32 -6.28 3.59
C SER A 58 3.51 -7.81 3.44
N LEU A 59 3.00 -8.60 4.37
CA LEU A 59 2.98 -10.07 4.29
C LEU A 59 1.87 -10.62 3.38
N GLN A 60 0.86 -9.82 3.07
CA GLN A 60 -0.27 -10.23 2.25
C GLN A 60 0.10 -10.25 0.76
N ASN A 61 -0.14 -11.39 0.11
CA ASN A 61 0.07 -11.53 -1.34
C ASN A 61 -1.16 -11.11 -2.14
N CYS A 62 -2.35 -11.41 -1.62
CA CYS A 62 -3.62 -11.17 -2.27
C CYS A 62 -4.55 -10.44 -1.32
N ALA A 63 -5.29 -9.49 -1.87
CA ALA A 63 -6.23 -8.69 -1.13
C ALA A 63 -7.49 -8.46 -1.98
N PHE A 64 -8.60 -8.14 -1.33
CA PHE A 64 -9.86 -7.94 -2.02
C PHE A 64 -10.67 -6.84 -1.32
N THR A 65 -11.33 -5.99 -2.09
CA THR A 65 -12.19 -4.94 -1.56
C THR A 65 -13.48 -4.79 -2.36
N VAL A 66 -14.50 -4.25 -1.72
CA VAL A 66 -15.78 -3.90 -2.34
C VAL A 66 -15.82 -2.41 -2.62
N VAL A 67 -16.26 -2.02 -3.81
CA VAL A 67 -16.40 -0.60 -4.19
C VAL A 67 -17.81 -0.12 -3.87
N ASN A 68 -18.05 0.16 -2.59
CA ASN A 68 -19.33 0.66 -2.06
C ASN A 68 -19.22 2.07 -1.46
N GLU A 69 -18.04 2.65 -1.48
CA GLU A 69 -17.76 4.03 -1.09
C GLU A 69 -16.68 4.65 -1.98
N PRO A 70 -16.65 5.98 -2.12
CA PRO A 70 -15.86 6.61 -3.19
C PRO A 70 -14.36 6.76 -2.91
N ILE A 71 -13.90 6.52 -1.69
CA ILE A 71 -12.51 6.87 -1.32
C ILE A 71 -11.74 5.67 -0.79
N ARG A 72 -12.22 5.04 0.26
CA ARG A 72 -11.47 4.02 1.00
C ARG A 72 -11.08 2.80 0.16
N PRO A 73 -11.93 2.20 -0.68
CA PRO A 73 -11.55 1.04 -1.48
C PRO A 73 -10.35 1.34 -2.39
N PHE A 74 -10.31 2.52 -3.00
CA PHE A 74 -9.24 2.91 -3.92
C PHE A 74 -7.95 3.28 -3.20
N THR A 75 -8.04 4.05 -2.12
CA THR A 75 -6.86 4.42 -1.32
C THR A 75 -6.24 3.21 -0.63
N TRP A 76 -7.07 2.32 -0.10
CA TRP A 76 -6.61 1.07 0.49
C TRP A 76 -5.98 0.14 -0.55
N ALA A 77 -6.58 0.03 -1.74
CA ALA A 77 -6.01 -0.78 -2.81
C ALA A 77 -4.67 -0.23 -3.29
N MET A 78 -4.54 1.10 -3.46
CA MET A 78 -3.25 1.71 -3.80
C MET A 78 -2.19 1.41 -2.74
N ASP A 79 -2.54 1.52 -1.46
CA ASP A 79 -1.66 1.19 -0.34
C ASP A 79 -1.21 -0.28 -0.38
N ALA A 80 -2.15 -1.21 -0.57
CA ALA A 80 -1.88 -2.64 -0.67
C ALA A 80 -1.01 -3.00 -1.90
N LEU A 81 -1.30 -2.41 -3.06
CA LEU A 81 -0.50 -2.57 -4.28
C LEU A 81 0.94 -2.08 -4.11
N MET A 82 1.13 -0.93 -3.45
CA MET A 82 2.48 -0.40 -3.13
C MET A 82 3.24 -1.26 -2.12
N LEU A 83 2.55 -2.08 -1.33
CA LEU A 83 3.13 -3.13 -0.48
C LEU A 83 3.31 -4.46 -1.24
N GLY A 84 2.94 -4.50 -2.53
CA GLY A 84 3.13 -5.62 -3.41
C GLY A 84 1.99 -6.65 -3.39
N SER A 85 0.85 -6.37 -2.78
CA SER A 85 -0.33 -7.23 -2.85
C SER A 85 -1.02 -7.11 -4.21
N GLY A 86 -1.53 -8.21 -4.77
CA GLY A 86 -2.52 -8.15 -5.82
C GLY A 86 -3.88 -7.82 -5.24
N VAL A 87 -4.61 -6.85 -5.80
CA VAL A 87 -5.91 -6.42 -5.28
C VAL A 87 -7.00 -6.68 -6.28
N GLY A 88 -8.00 -7.46 -5.88
CA GLY A 88 -9.25 -7.63 -6.60
C GLY A 88 -10.32 -6.66 -6.12
N TYR A 89 -11.24 -6.29 -7.02
CA TYR A 89 -12.37 -5.41 -6.71
C TYR A 89 -13.71 -6.10 -6.97
N ASN A 90 -14.65 -5.94 -6.06
CA ASN A 90 -16.05 -6.18 -6.35
C ASN A 90 -16.69 -4.86 -6.82
N ILE A 91 -17.07 -4.82 -8.09
CA ILE A 91 -17.70 -3.69 -8.77
C ILE A 91 -19.12 -4.04 -9.24
N GLN A 92 -19.81 -4.93 -8.53
CA GLN A 92 -21.20 -5.26 -8.84
C GLN A 92 -22.09 -4.02 -8.72
N ARG A 93 -23.14 -3.98 -9.56
CA ARG A 93 -24.04 -2.79 -9.66
C ARG A 93 -24.62 -2.38 -8.33
N GLU A 94 -25.01 -3.33 -7.48
CA GLU A 94 -25.56 -3.09 -6.15
C GLU A 94 -24.67 -2.24 -5.26
N TYR A 95 -23.32 -2.42 -5.35
CA TYR A 95 -22.38 -1.62 -4.58
C TYR A 95 -22.02 -0.30 -5.27
N VAL A 96 -21.83 -0.33 -6.59
CA VAL A 96 -21.42 0.87 -7.34
C VAL A 96 -22.53 1.92 -7.36
N TYR A 97 -23.79 1.52 -7.34
CA TYR A 97 -24.92 2.45 -7.29
C TYR A 97 -25.09 3.17 -5.93
N GLU A 98 -24.42 2.69 -4.87
CA GLU A 98 -24.36 3.40 -3.60
C GLU A 98 -23.38 4.61 -3.64
N LEU A 99 -22.52 4.66 -4.64
CA LEU A 99 -21.54 5.76 -4.75
C LEU A 99 -22.24 7.10 -5.03
N PRO A 100 -21.78 8.19 -4.40
CA PRO A 100 -22.26 9.51 -4.73
C PRO A 100 -21.93 9.90 -6.16
N LYS A 101 -22.76 10.76 -6.76
CA LYS A 101 -22.49 11.31 -8.09
C LYS A 101 -21.23 12.17 -8.08
N LEU A 102 -20.44 12.06 -9.15
CA LEU A 102 -19.26 12.90 -9.36
C LEU A 102 -19.64 14.38 -9.41
N LYS A 103 -18.82 15.21 -8.79
CA LYS A 103 -18.87 16.66 -8.93
C LYS A 103 -18.26 17.05 -10.27
N ARG A 104 -18.91 17.96 -10.96
CA ARG A 104 -18.46 18.42 -12.28
C ARG A 104 -17.47 19.58 -12.17
N LYS A 105 -16.58 19.69 -13.15
CA LYS A 105 -15.65 20.82 -13.32
C LYS A 105 -14.59 20.93 -12.21
N VAL A 106 -14.24 19.83 -11.56
CA VAL A 106 -13.12 19.80 -10.62
C VAL A 106 -11.81 19.94 -11.40
N ARG A 107 -10.97 20.89 -11.00
CA ARG A 107 -9.67 21.13 -11.64
C ARG A 107 -8.54 20.80 -10.67
N ILE A 108 -7.79 19.74 -10.97
CA ILE A 108 -6.61 19.34 -10.21
C ILE A 108 -5.39 19.54 -11.11
N VAL A 109 -4.42 20.34 -10.67
CA VAL A 109 -3.30 20.77 -11.50
C VAL A 109 -1.97 20.51 -10.79
N ARG A 110 -1.05 19.85 -11.50
CA ARG A 110 0.34 19.77 -11.05
C ARG A 110 1.00 21.15 -11.15
N LYS A 111 1.56 21.60 -10.05
CA LYS A 111 2.31 22.85 -9.93
C LYS A 111 3.54 22.58 -9.06
N ASP A 112 4.68 22.27 -9.69
CA ASP A 112 5.89 21.85 -8.96
C ASP A 112 6.61 23.05 -8.35
N THR A 113 5.95 23.70 -7.38
CA THR A 113 6.40 24.85 -6.61
C THR A 113 6.08 24.65 -5.13
N ASN A 114 6.71 25.42 -4.26
CA ASN A 114 6.50 25.34 -2.80
C ASN A 114 5.15 25.96 -2.35
N ASP A 115 4.48 26.70 -3.19
CA ASP A 115 3.19 27.35 -2.93
C ASP A 115 1.98 26.56 -3.47
N ALA A 116 2.18 25.30 -3.87
CA ALA A 116 1.07 24.41 -4.21
C ALA A 116 0.25 24.04 -2.95
N ASP A 117 -1.06 23.87 -3.13
CA ASP A 117 -1.99 23.53 -2.03
C ASP A 117 -1.63 22.21 -1.33
N PHE A 118 -0.97 21.30 -2.05
CA PHE A 118 -0.49 20.05 -1.50
C PHE A 118 0.89 19.66 -2.07
N ILE A 119 1.90 19.65 -1.21
CA ILE A 119 3.22 19.12 -1.55
C ILE A 119 3.23 17.63 -1.21
N VAL A 120 3.43 16.78 -2.22
CA VAL A 120 3.41 15.33 -2.06
C VAL A 120 4.68 14.86 -1.34
N PRO A 121 4.58 14.29 -0.13
CA PRO A 121 5.72 13.70 0.53
C PRO A 121 6.30 12.52 -0.27
N ASP A 122 7.62 12.35 -0.20
CA ASP A 122 8.31 11.20 -0.82
C ASP A 122 8.11 9.92 0.01
N SER A 123 6.87 9.48 0.10
CA SER A 123 6.45 8.32 0.86
C SER A 123 5.20 7.68 0.25
N ARG A 124 5.00 6.40 0.55
CA ARG A 124 3.80 5.65 0.18
C ARG A 124 2.53 6.36 0.67
N GLU A 125 2.54 6.78 1.93
CA GLU A 125 1.43 7.49 2.56
C GLU A 125 1.14 8.83 1.88
N GLY A 126 2.18 9.53 1.41
CA GLY A 126 2.05 10.78 0.66
C GLY A 126 1.34 10.59 -0.67
N TRP A 127 1.67 9.52 -1.39
CA TRP A 127 1.04 9.16 -2.66
C TRP A 127 -0.44 8.77 -2.46
N VAL A 128 -0.73 7.95 -1.46
CA VAL A 128 -2.11 7.58 -1.09
C VAL A 128 -2.92 8.81 -0.68
N LYS A 129 -2.29 9.76 0.01
CA LYS A 129 -2.95 11.01 0.42
C LYS A 129 -3.30 11.89 -0.78
N LEU A 130 -2.44 11.95 -1.80
CA LEU A 130 -2.77 12.66 -3.05
C LEU A 130 -3.99 12.03 -3.74
N LEU A 131 -4.02 10.70 -3.88
CA LEU A 131 -5.19 10.00 -4.43
C LEU A 131 -6.45 10.29 -3.61
N ARG A 132 -6.36 10.23 -2.28
CA ARG A 132 -7.48 10.55 -1.39
C ARG A 132 -8.03 11.96 -1.66
N LYS A 133 -7.18 12.97 -1.68
CA LYS A 133 -7.57 14.36 -1.96
C LYS A 133 -8.24 14.50 -3.33
N THR A 134 -7.70 13.81 -4.34
CA THR A 134 -8.27 13.76 -5.69
C THR A 134 -9.70 13.20 -5.68
N LEU A 135 -9.91 12.06 -5.02
CA LEU A 135 -11.23 11.45 -4.92
C LEU A 135 -12.20 12.29 -4.06
N GLU A 136 -11.74 12.88 -2.97
CA GLU A 136 -12.53 13.81 -2.15
C GLU A 136 -12.99 15.01 -2.96
N SER A 137 -12.12 15.58 -3.81
CA SER A 137 -12.49 16.67 -4.72
C SER A 137 -13.60 16.26 -5.68
N HIS A 138 -13.50 15.10 -6.30
CA HIS A 138 -14.47 14.64 -7.29
C HIS A 138 -15.79 14.15 -6.68
N PHE A 139 -15.77 13.52 -5.52
CA PHE A 139 -16.97 12.90 -4.94
C PHE A 139 -17.62 13.73 -3.82
N ILE A 140 -16.85 14.54 -3.08
CA ILE A 140 -17.35 15.20 -1.86
C ILE A 140 -17.40 16.71 -2.01
N THR A 141 -16.24 17.37 -2.21
CA THR A 141 -16.16 18.83 -2.11
C THR A 141 -16.54 19.55 -3.40
N GLY A 142 -16.15 19.05 -4.55
CA GLY A 142 -16.26 19.76 -5.84
C GLY A 142 -15.18 20.84 -6.02
N GLU A 143 -14.27 20.99 -5.07
CA GLU A 143 -13.19 21.99 -5.09
C GLU A 143 -11.93 21.46 -5.75
N GLY A 144 -11.34 22.22 -6.66
CA GLY A 144 -10.06 21.89 -7.27
C GLY A 144 -8.90 22.25 -6.35
N PHE A 145 -7.71 21.73 -6.65
CA PHE A 145 -6.48 22.09 -5.93
C PHE A 145 -5.25 21.92 -6.82
N THR A 146 -4.14 22.51 -6.38
CA THR A 146 -2.84 22.32 -7.00
C THR A 146 -2.00 21.37 -6.15
N TYR A 147 -1.18 20.51 -6.81
CA TYR A 147 -0.24 19.67 -6.09
C TYR A 147 1.16 19.76 -6.69
N SER A 148 2.17 19.54 -5.85
CA SER A 148 3.58 19.58 -6.21
C SER A 148 4.25 18.25 -5.90
N THR A 149 5.10 17.79 -6.81
CA THR A 149 5.90 16.55 -6.64
C THR A 149 7.39 16.84 -6.45
N ILE A 150 7.76 18.09 -6.15
CA ILE A 150 9.17 18.50 -6.00
C ILE A 150 9.95 17.70 -4.95
N CYS A 151 9.24 17.17 -3.92
CA CYS A 151 9.85 16.34 -2.88
C CYS A 151 9.96 14.86 -3.27
N VAL A 152 9.27 14.43 -4.34
CA VAL A 152 9.27 13.02 -4.75
C VAL A 152 10.57 12.70 -5.48
N ARG A 153 11.24 11.63 -5.06
CA ARG A 153 12.50 11.18 -5.64
C ARG A 153 12.37 10.87 -7.13
N GLY A 154 13.43 11.15 -7.87
CA GLY A 154 13.50 10.88 -9.30
C GLY A 154 13.53 9.38 -9.64
N LYS A 155 13.17 9.06 -10.88
CA LYS A 155 13.25 7.70 -11.44
C LYS A 155 14.65 7.14 -11.31
N GLY A 156 14.75 5.85 -10.95
CA GLY A 156 16.03 5.14 -10.78
C GLY A 156 16.66 5.29 -9.40
N THR A 157 16.13 6.15 -8.52
CA THR A 157 16.64 6.27 -7.14
C THR A 157 16.38 4.98 -6.36
N PRO A 158 17.39 4.41 -5.65
CA PRO A 158 17.21 3.19 -4.87
C PRO A 158 16.11 3.33 -3.78
N ILE A 159 15.25 2.33 -3.68
CA ILE A 159 14.22 2.26 -2.63
C ILE A 159 14.80 1.51 -1.43
N LYS A 160 15.05 2.24 -0.33
CA LYS A 160 15.55 1.64 0.91
C LYS A 160 14.42 0.85 1.60
N GLY A 161 14.66 -0.44 1.82
CA GLY A 161 13.82 -1.32 2.63
C GLY A 161 12.94 -2.30 1.86
N PHE A 162 12.42 -1.96 0.68
CA PHE A 162 11.73 -2.94 -0.19
C PHE A 162 12.63 -3.47 -1.30
N GLY A 163 13.69 -2.73 -1.61
CA GLY A 163 14.56 -3.00 -2.76
C GLY A 163 13.98 -2.42 -4.06
N GLY A 164 14.77 -2.54 -5.13
CA GLY A 164 14.43 -1.96 -6.41
C GLY A 164 14.70 -0.46 -6.51
N VAL A 165 14.16 0.14 -7.56
CA VAL A 165 14.33 1.56 -7.89
C VAL A 165 13.01 2.28 -8.02
N ALA A 166 13.00 3.58 -7.71
CA ALA A 166 11.82 4.42 -7.82
C ALA A 166 11.40 4.61 -9.28
N SER A 167 10.09 4.63 -9.53
CA SER A 167 9.51 4.98 -10.84
C SER A 167 9.61 6.48 -11.15
N GLY A 168 9.84 7.31 -10.13
CA GLY A 168 9.67 8.76 -10.22
C GLY A 168 8.20 9.18 -10.07
N PRO A 169 7.90 10.49 -10.11
CA PRO A 169 6.56 11.00 -9.89
C PRO A 169 5.62 10.87 -11.11
N GLU A 170 6.15 10.61 -12.30
CA GLU A 170 5.39 10.75 -13.55
C GLU A 170 4.20 9.78 -13.64
N GLU A 171 4.37 8.53 -13.21
CA GLU A 171 3.29 7.52 -13.21
C GLU A 171 2.15 7.93 -12.25
N LEU A 172 2.50 8.47 -11.09
CA LEU A 172 1.52 9.01 -10.15
C LEU A 172 0.76 10.19 -10.78
N CYS A 173 1.49 11.14 -11.36
CA CYS A 173 0.90 12.32 -12.00
C CYS A 173 0.00 11.93 -13.18
N TRP A 174 0.41 10.94 -13.97
CA TRP A 174 -0.41 10.39 -15.04
C TRP A 174 -1.71 9.80 -14.49
N GLY A 175 -1.65 8.97 -13.47
CA GLY A 175 -2.83 8.38 -12.83
C GLY A 175 -3.79 9.44 -12.28
N ILE A 176 -3.29 10.46 -11.57
CA ILE A 176 -4.11 11.59 -11.08
C ILE A 176 -4.78 12.34 -12.22
N ARG A 177 -4.05 12.58 -13.32
CA ARG A 177 -4.61 13.24 -14.50
C ARG A 177 -5.70 12.42 -15.18
N GLU A 178 -5.55 11.07 -15.26
CA GLU A 178 -6.58 10.20 -15.83
C GLU A 178 -7.87 10.21 -14.98
N ILE A 179 -7.74 10.14 -13.66
CA ILE A 179 -8.88 10.30 -12.75
C ILE A 179 -9.55 11.66 -12.92
N SER A 180 -8.77 12.72 -13.12
CA SER A 180 -9.29 14.09 -13.26
C SER A 180 -9.98 14.39 -14.60
N LYS A 181 -10.00 13.45 -15.54
CA LYS A 181 -10.80 13.56 -16.77
C LYS A 181 -12.28 13.19 -16.56
N LEU A 182 -12.61 12.61 -15.43
CA LEU A 182 -13.98 12.25 -15.04
C LEU A 182 -14.82 13.49 -14.74
#